data_8b6877f4333528720542da6a153cd773
#
_entry.id   8b6877f4333528720542da6a153cd773
#
_cell.length_a   1.000
_cell.length_b   1.000
_cell.length_c   1.000
_cell.angle_alpha   90.00
_cell.angle_beta   90.00
_cell.angle_gamma   90.00
#
_symmetry.space_group_name_H-M   'P 1'
#
loop_
_entity.id
_entity.type
_entity.pdbx_description
1 polymer ?
#
loop_
_entity_poly.entity_id
_entity_poly.type
_entity_poly.pdbx_seq_one_letter_code
_entity_poly.pdbx_strand_id
1 'polypeptide(L)'
;LSNASRVRWSHTNKALQKMQDLIGVFQKYGEKFDFDWLMLAAQAFQESGLRQDRRSPAGAIGIMQIKPSTAADRNVGIDDISTVDGNVHAGAKYMRFIADRYFSDDKFNELNQWLFSLAAYNAGPAKINRYRGEAAENGYDPNRWFDNVEIIAARRIGSETVTYVSNVFKYYVGYQMTIERGVMREERYAAELQECADE
;
A
#
# COMPACT_ATOMS: atom_id res chain seq x y z
N LEU A 1 -19.99 -8.68 34.32
CA LEU A 1 -19.12 -8.35 33.19
C LEU A 1 -18.21 -7.23 33.64
N SER A 2 -16.91 -7.50 33.70
CA SER A 2 -15.91 -6.61 34.29
C SER A 2 -15.68 -5.38 33.41
N ASN A 3 -15.35 -4.23 34.03
CA ASN A 3 -15.00 -2.99 33.34
C ASN A 3 -13.91 -3.16 32.27
N ALA A 4 -13.03 -4.15 32.41
CA ALA A 4 -11.99 -4.48 31.45
C ALA A 4 -12.52 -4.97 30.07
N SER A 5 -13.65 -5.71 30.06
CA SER A 5 -14.29 -6.15 28.83
C SER A 5 -14.93 -4.97 28.07
N ARG A 6 -15.56 -4.03 28.76
CA ARG A 6 -16.18 -2.84 28.14
C ARG A 6 -15.13 -1.89 27.53
N VAL A 7 -14.00 -1.68 28.22
CA VAL A 7 -12.91 -0.85 27.70
C VAL A 7 -12.29 -1.48 26.45
N ARG A 8 -12.12 -2.80 26.40
CA ARG A 8 -11.57 -3.52 25.26
C ARG A 8 -12.47 -3.41 24.01
N TRP A 9 -13.80 -3.50 24.17
CA TRP A 9 -14.77 -3.33 23.09
C TRP A 9 -14.82 -1.90 22.57
N SER A 10 -14.71 -0.88 23.43
CA SER A 10 -14.72 0.52 23.01
C SER A 10 -13.50 0.90 22.17
N HIS A 11 -12.31 0.38 22.51
CA HIS A 11 -11.09 0.60 21.71
C HIS A 11 -11.15 -0.11 20.35
N THR A 12 -11.69 -1.32 20.30
CA THR A 12 -11.90 -2.09 19.08
C THR A 12 -12.90 -1.37 18.16
N ASN A 13 -14.02 -0.89 18.68
CA ASN A 13 -15.01 -0.14 17.89
C ASN A 13 -14.45 1.17 17.33
N LYS A 14 -13.66 1.93 18.11
CA LYS A 14 -13.03 3.16 17.63
C LYS A 14 -11.97 2.89 16.55
N ALA A 15 -11.21 1.81 16.69
CA ALA A 15 -10.23 1.41 15.68
C ALA A 15 -10.92 0.94 14.39
N LEU A 16 -11.99 0.15 14.50
CA LEU A 16 -12.81 -0.28 13.37
C LEU A 16 -13.46 0.92 12.65
N GLN A 17 -14.04 1.87 13.42
CA GLN A 17 -14.62 3.08 12.84
C GLN A 17 -13.57 3.88 12.08
N LYS A 18 -12.41 4.12 12.68
CA LYS A 18 -11.30 4.81 12.01
C LYS A 18 -10.86 4.09 10.74
N MET A 19 -10.84 2.77 10.74
CA MET A 19 -10.50 1.99 9.55
C MET A 19 -11.58 2.11 8.46
N GLN A 20 -12.86 2.08 8.83
CA GLN A 20 -13.97 2.32 7.91
C GLN A 20 -13.93 3.71 7.28
N ASP A 21 -13.61 4.74 8.05
CA ASP A 21 -13.47 6.11 7.55
C ASP A 21 -12.31 6.22 6.54
N LEU A 22 -11.23 5.45 6.72
CA LEU A 22 -10.09 5.43 5.80
C LEU A 22 -10.35 4.60 4.53
N ILE A 23 -11.16 3.54 4.61
CA ILE A 23 -11.48 2.68 3.46
C ILE A 23 -12.02 3.51 2.30
N GLY A 24 -12.98 4.40 2.55
CA GLY A 24 -13.56 5.25 1.52
C GLY A 24 -12.54 6.12 0.79
N VAL A 25 -11.52 6.62 1.50
CA VAL A 25 -10.45 7.42 0.91
C VAL A 25 -9.54 6.55 0.05
N PHE A 26 -9.15 5.36 0.52
CA PHE A 26 -8.33 4.43 -0.28
C PHE A 26 -9.06 3.91 -1.51
N GLN A 27 -10.35 3.56 -1.40
CA GLN A 27 -11.18 3.16 -2.54
C GLN A 27 -11.27 4.26 -3.59
N LYS A 28 -11.56 5.50 -3.19
CA LYS A 28 -11.62 6.68 -4.07
C LYS A 28 -10.35 6.85 -4.91
N TYR A 29 -9.18 6.73 -4.28
CA TYR A 29 -7.91 6.94 -4.97
C TYR A 29 -7.36 5.68 -5.62
N GLY A 30 -7.73 4.51 -5.15
CA GLY A 30 -7.51 3.24 -5.85
C GLY A 30 -8.21 3.24 -7.21
N GLU A 31 -9.51 3.53 -7.24
CA GLU A 31 -10.29 3.64 -8.48
C GLU A 31 -9.74 4.75 -9.39
N LYS A 32 -9.47 5.95 -8.85
CA LYS A 32 -8.98 7.08 -9.63
C LYS A 32 -7.65 6.82 -10.33
N PHE A 33 -6.75 6.04 -9.72
CA PHE A 33 -5.39 5.81 -10.20
C PHE A 33 -5.13 4.37 -10.62
N ASP A 34 -6.17 3.58 -10.77
CA ASP A 34 -6.10 2.19 -11.22
C ASP A 34 -5.14 1.35 -10.36
N PHE A 35 -5.39 1.37 -9.05
CA PHE A 35 -4.73 0.50 -8.07
C PHE A 35 -5.77 -0.23 -7.24
N ASP A 36 -5.47 -1.47 -6.87
CA ASP A 36 -6.19 -2.10 -5.78
C ASP A 36 -6.03 -1.25 -4.49
N TRP A 37 -7.15 -0.77 -3.95
CA TRP A 37 -7.15 0.08 -2.77
C TRP A 37 -6.50 -0.57 -1.54
N LEU A 38 -6.52 -1.92 -1.46
CA LEU A 38 -5.83 -2.67 -0.40
C LEU A 38 -4.31 -2.53 -0.50
N MET A 39 -3.78 -2.41 -1.72
CA MET A 39 -2.36 -2.14 -1.94
C MET A 39 -1.97 -0.78 -1.37
N LEU A 40 -2.77 0.26 -1.62
CA LEU A 40 -2.56 1.60 -1.06
C LEU A 40 -2.68 1.61 0.46
N ALA A 41 -3.66 0.90 1.01
CA ALA A 41 -3.85 0.78 2.46
C ALA A 41 -2.68 0.04 3.13
N ALA A 42 -2.18 -1.03 2.52
CA ALA A 42 -1.01 -1.78 3.00
C ALA A 42 0.26 -0.92 2.98
N GLN A 43 0.46 -0.14 1.92
CA GLN A 43 1.55 0.83 1.83
C GLN A 43 1.44 1.88 2.94
N ALA A 44 0.28 2.51 3.11
CA ALA A 44 0.05 3.50 4.16
C ALA A 44 0.27 2.94 5.58
N PHE A 45 -0.08 1.68 5.79
CA PHE A 45 0.20 1.00 7.05
C PHE A 45 1.71 0.84 7.29
N GLN A 46 2.48 0.45 6.29
CA GLN A 46 3.94 0.35 6.37
C GLN A 46 4.59 1.72 6.60
N GLU A 47 4.09 2.77 5.94
CA GLU A 47 4.64 4.11 6.02
C GLU A 47 4.43 4.77 7.40
N SER A 48 3.23 4.66 7.94
CA SER A 48 2.85 5.45 9.12
C SER A 48 2.06 4.70 10.20
N GLY A 49 1.65 3.44 9.97
CA GLY A 49 0.63 2.78 10.77
C GLY A 49 -0.74 3.45 10.63
N LEU A 50 -1.07 3.95 9.44
CA LEU A 50 -2.30 4.70 9.12
C LEU A 50 -2.45 6.00 9.93
N ARG A 51 -1.34 6.72 10.15
CA ARG A 51 -1.32 7.92 10.99
C ARG A 51 -1.00 9.17 10.17
N GLN A 52 -1.97 10.08 10.07
CA GLN A 52 -1.80 11.37 9.38
C GLN A 52 -0.86 12.34 10.13
N ASP A 53 -0.76 12.22 11.44
CA ASP A 53 0.12 13.05 12.28
C ASP A 53 1.60 12.65 12.20
N ARG A 54 1.93 11.54 11.53
CA ARG A 54 3.30 11.06 11.40
C ARG A 54 4.18 12.05 10.63
N ARG A 55 5.39 12.27 11.18
CA ARG A 55 6.45 13.06 10.55
C ARG A 55 7.75 12.26 10.61
N SER A 56 8.48 12.18 9.50
CA SER A 56 9.80 11.53 9.49
C SER A 56 10.93 12.57 9.67
N PRO A 57 12.11 12.16 10.17
CA PRO A 57 13.27 13.03 10.22
C PRO A 57 13.70 13.57 8.84
N ALA A 58 13.38 12.84 7.76
CA ALA A 58 13.65 13.22 6.38
C ALA A 58 12.62 14.20 5.77
N GLY A 59 11.65 14.67 6.59
CA GLY A 59 10.62 15.63 6.18
C GLY A 59 9.43 15.04 5.45
N ALA A 60 9.27 13.70 5.41
CA ALA A 60 8.06 13.09 4.92
C ALA A 60 6.91 13.25 5.94
N ILE A 61 5.68 13.45 5.46
CA ILE A 61 4.52 13.70 6.31
C ILE A 61 3.32 12.85 5.94
N GLY A 62 2.49 12.59 6.94
CA GLY A 62 1.17 12.03 6.78
C GLY A 62 1.11 10.52 6.63
N ILE A 63 -0.07 10.06 6.26
CA ILE A 63 -0.42 8.64 6.20
C ILE A 63 0.40 7.88 5.16
N MET A 64 0.73 8.53 4.02
CA MET A 64 1.55 7.97 2.94
C MET A 64 3.03 8.38 3.01
N GLN A 65 3.44 9.12 4.05
CA GLN A 65 4.82 9.59 4.22
C GLN A 65 5.41 10.25 2.95
N ILE A 66 4.64 11.13 2.31
CA ILE A 66 5.10 11.86 1.13
C ILE A 66 5.79 13.15 1.53
N LYS A 67 6.86 13.51 0.83
CA LYS A 67 7.56 14.79 1.04
C LYS A 67 6.78 15.93 0.40
N PRO A 68 6.71 17.12 1.04
CA PRO A 68 6.08 18.29 0.44
C PRO A 68 6.63 18.64 -0.95
N SER A 69 7.94 18.52 -1.16
CA SER A 69 8.57 18.73 -2.47
C SER A 69 8.12 17.74 -3.53
N THR A 70 7.86 16.49 -3.15
CA THR A 70 7.32 15.47 -4.08
C THR A 70 5.86 15.75 -4.40
N ALA A 71 5.07 16.13 -3.40
CA ALA A 71 3.66 16.45 -3.59
C ALA A 71 3.46 17.69 -4.48
N ALA A 72 4.32 18.72 -4.32
CA ALA A 72 4.30 19.95 -5.13
C ALA A 72 4.94 19.79 -6.52
N ASP A 73 5.64 18.66 -6.79
CA ASP A 73 6.22 18.42 -8.12
C ASP A 73 5.12 18.44 -9.20
N ARG A 74 5.43 18.97 -10.38
CA ARG A 74 4.48 19.12 -11.50
C ARG A 74 3.75 17.83 -11.90
N ASN A 75 4.37 16.67 -11.65
CA ASN A 75 3.77 15.37 -11.99
C ASN A 75 2.77 14.91 -10.91
N VAL A 76 2.82 15.48 -9.72
CA VAL A 76 1.88 15.23 -8.62
C VAL A 76 0.92 16.40 -8.44
N GLY A 77 1.44 17.61 -8.17
CA GLY A 77 0.67 18.86 -8.15
C GLY A 77 -0.44 18.85 -7.10
N ILE A 78 -0.16 18.39 -5.89
CA ILE A 78 -1.08 18.38 -4.75
C ILE A 78 -0.44 19.22 -3.63
N ASP A 79 -0.96 20.42 -3.44
CA ASP A 79 -0.36 21.40 -2.50
C ASP A 79 -0.70 21.09 -1.04
N ASP A 80 -1.94 20.66 -0.76
CA ASP A 80 -2.36 20.33 0.61
C ASP A 80 -2.29 18.83 0.89
N ILE A 81 -1.23 18.43 1.57
CA ILE A 81 -1.03 17.08 2.08
C ILE A 81 -1.17 17.00 3.61
N SER A 82 -1.75 18.00 4.23
CA SER A 82 -1.98 18.04 5.68
C SER A 82 -3.18 17.19 6.11
N THR A 83 -4.13 16.99 5.20
CA THR A 83 -5.30 16.13 5.40
C THR A 83 -5.05 14.70 4.95
N VAL A 84 -5.85 13.74 5.46
CA VAL A 84 -5.80 12.35 5.01
C VAL A 84 -6.10 12.26 3.50
N ASP A 85 -7.16 12.93 3.04
CA ASP A 85 -7.58 12.92 1.64
C ASP A 85 -6.47 13.44 0.71
N GLY A 86 -5.92 14.62 0.99
CA GLY A 86 -4.83 15.19 0.19
C GLY A 86 -3.54 14.37 0.24
N ASN A 87 -3.23 13.77 1.38
CA ASN A 87 -2.03 12.96 1.55
C ASN A 87 -2.11 11.62 0.78
N VAL A 88 -3.26 10.92 0.85
CA VAL A 88 -3.50 9.70 0.07
C VAL A 88 -3.58 10.05 -1.43
N HIS A 89 -4.23 11.17 -1.79
CA HIS A 89 -4.24 11.66 -3.17
C HIS A 89 -2.83 11.82 -3.73
N ALA A 90 -1.97 12.54 -3.02
CA ALA A 90 -0.59 12.78 -3.45
C ALA A 90 0.22 11.49 -3.54
N GLY A 91 0.10 10.62 -2.54
CA GLY A 91 0.80 9.32 -2.51
C GLY A 91 0.39 8.41 -3.67
N ALA A 92 -0.92 8.22 -3.88
CA ALA A 92 -1.45 7.39 -4.97
C ALA A 92 -1.10 7.96 -6.35
N LYS A 93 -1.20 9.28 -6.55
CA LYS A 93 -0.81 9.93 -7.80
C LYS A 93 0.69 9.79 -8.08
N TYR A 94 1.53 9.91 -7.06
CA TYR A 94 2.97 9.68 -7.20
C TYR A 94 3.28 8.22 -7.54
N MET A 95 2.59 7.26 -6.92
CA MET A 95 2.71 5.83 -7.27
C MET A 95 2.33 5.59 -8.74
N ARG A 96 1.23 6.19 -9.23
CA ARG A 96 0.82 6.07 -10.64
C ARG A 96 1.86 6.68 -11.58
N PHE A 97 2.36 7.88 -11.26
CA PHE A 97 3.44 8.49 -12.02
C PHE A 97 4.69 7.59 -12.11
N ILE A 98 5.10 6.98 -11.01
CA ILE A 98 6.23 6.03 -11.00
C ILE A 98 5.94 4.84 -11.89
N ALA A 99 4.78 4.22 -11.75
CA ALA A 99 4.36 3.06 -12.53
C ALA A 99 4.38 3.35 -14.02
N ASP A 100 3.73 4.44 -14.46
CA ASP A 100 3.62 4.82 -15.84
C ASP A 100 4.97 5.24 -16.46
N ARG A 101 5.78 5.95 -15.70
CA ARG A 101 7.03 6.51 -16.21
C ARG A 101 8.15 5.48 -16.32
N TYR A 102 8.20 4.50 -15.41
CA TYR A 102 9.36 3.63 -15.25
C TYR A 102 9.06 2.15 -15.43
N PHE A 103 7.80 1.73 -15.28
CA PHE A 103 7.42 0.32 -15.20
C PHE A 103 6.16 0.00 -16.04
N SER A 104 5.95 0.72 -17.15
CA SER A 104 4.82 0.54 -18.08
C SER A 104 5.14 -0.38 -19.27
N ASP A 105 6.27 -1.06 -19.26
CA ASP A 105 6.66 -2.03 -20.30
C ASP A 105 5.68 -3.23 -20.29
N ASP A 106 5.23 -3.70 -21.46
CA ASP A 106 4.32 -4.84 -21.64
C ASP A 106 4.82 -6.15 -21.01
N LYS A 107 6.08 -6.19 -20.58
CA LYS A 107 6.69 -7.32 -19.87
C LYS A 107 6.36 -7.36 -18.39
N PHE A 108 5.81 -6.28 -17.83
CA PHE A 108 5.34 -6.29 -16.45
C PHE A 108 3.92 -6.86 -16.37
N ASN A 109 3.70 -7.78 -15.43
CA ASN A 109 2.36 -8.00 -14.93
C ASN A 109 2.02 -6.94 -13.84
N GLU A 110 0.75 -6.78 -13.57
CA GLU A 110 0.23 -5.80 -12.61
C GLU A 110 0.91 -5.88 -11.24
N LEU A 111 1.08 -7.11 -10.70
CA LEU A 111 1.73 -7.31 -9.42
C LEU A 111 3.18 -6.79 -9.43
N ASN A 112 3.97 -7.15 -10.44
CA ASN A 112 5.36 -6.69 -10.49
C ASN A 112 5.44 -5.19 -10.74
N GLN A 113 4.60 -4.61 -11.59
CA GLN A 113 4.53 -3.16 -11.75
C GLN A 113 4.34 -2.45 -10.41
N TRP A 114 3.43 -2.97 -9.57
CA TRP A 114 3.20 -2.44 -8.24
C TRP A 114 4.40 -2.63 -7.29
N LEU A 115 4.99 -3.83 -7.23
CA LEU A 115 6.15 -4.12 -6.37
C LEU A 115 7.35 -3.22 -6.72
N PHE A 116 7.61 -3.03 -8.00
CA PHE A 116 8.66 -2.10 -8.46
C PHE A 116 8.34 -0.65 -8.12
N SER A 117 7.07 -0.25 -8.22
CA SER A 117 6.63 1.10 -7.85
C SER A 117 6.78 1.33 -6.35
N LEU A 118 6.51 0.34 -5.51
CA LEU A 118 6.78 0.39 -4.06
C LEU A 118 8.27 0.56 -3.77
N ALA A 119 9.12 -0.26 -4.40
CA ALA A 119 10.57 -0.15 -4.24
C ALA A 119 11.09 1.24 -4.67
N ALA A 120 10.55 1.76 -5.76
CA ALA A 120 10.88 3.07 -6.28
C ALA A 120 10.37 4.23 -5.41
N TYR A 121 9.19 4.09 -4.81
CA TYR A 121 8.64 5.04 -3.84
C TYR A 121 9.59 5.19 -2.63
N ASN A 122 10.08 4.05 -2.12
CA ASN A 122 10.97 4.01 -0.97
C ASN A 122 12.40 4.46 -1.31
N ALA A 123 13.03 3.90 -2.35
CA ALA A 123 14.46 4.09 -2.66
C ALA A 123 14.75 5.12 -3.75
N GLY A 124 13.74 5.51 -4.52
CA GLY A 124 13.85 6.38 -5.68
C GLY A 124 13.86 5.61 -7.02
N PRO A 125 13.06 6.07 -8.01
CA PRO A 125 12.81 5.32 -9.25
C PRO A 125 14.06 5.12 -10.12
N ALA A 126 14.96 6.10 -10.18
CA ALA A 126 16.20 5.99 -10.96
C ALA A 126 17.12 4.88 -10.47
N LYS A 127 17.18 4.66 -9.13
CA LYS A 127 17.98 3.57 -8.56
C LYS A 127 17.38 2.21 -8.92
N ILE A 128 16.09 2.04 -8.72
CA ILE A 128 15.41 0.77 -8.99
C ILE A 128 15.49 0.41 -10.47
N ASN A 129 15.29 1.38 -11.36
CA ASN A 129 15.43 1.15 -12.80
C ASN A 129 16.86 0.73 -13.19
N ARG A 130 17.89 1.31 -12.56
CA ARG A 130 19.28 0.88 -12.75
C ARG A 130 19.50 -0.57 -12.29
N TYR A 131 18.91 -0.96 -11.16
CA TYR A 131 19.04 -2.33 -10.64
C TYR A 131 18.31 -3.36 -11.50
N ARG A 132 17.27 -2.97 -12.23
CA ARG A 132 16.67 -3.80 -13.28
C ARG A 132 17.68 -4.13 -14.38
N GLY A 133 18.40 -3.11 -14.89
CA GLY A 133 19.45 -3.32 -15.89
C GLY A 133 20.53 -4.27 -15.38
N GLU A 134 21.03 -4.02 -14.16
CA GLU A 134 22.04 -4.88 -13.54
C GLU A 134 21.54 -6.32 -13.29
N ALA A 135 20.27 -6.50 -12.96
CA ALA A 135 19.66 -7.82 -12.80
C ALA A 135 19.72 -8.62 -14.12
N ALA A 136 19.36 -7.98 -15.22
CA ALA A 136 19.47 -8.61 -16.55
C ALA A 136 20.90 -9.04 -16.90
N GLU A 137 21.89 -8.20 -16.61
CA GLU A 137 23.32 -8.49 -16.82
C GLU A 137 23.81 -9.67 -15.97
N ASN A 138 23.16 -9.92 -14.83
CA ASN A 138 23.49 -11.02 -13.91
C ASN A 138 22.61 -12.28 -14.09
N GLY A 139 21.80 -12.35 -15.17
CA GLY A 139 20.98 -13.52 -15.49
C GLY A 139 19.67 -13.61 -14.70
N TYR A 140 19.25 -12.54 -14.02
CA TYR A 140 17.96 -12.44 -13.37
C TYR A 140 16.91 -11.82 -14.30
N ASP A 141 15.63 -12.13 -14.05
CA ASP A 141 14.53 -11.49 -14.79
C ASP A 141 14.37 -10.01 -14.32
N PRO A 142 14.64 -9.03 -15.21
CA PRO A 142 14.56 -7.62 -14.86
C PRO A 142 13.14 -7.11 -14.61
N ASN A 143 12.11 -7.90 -14.91
CA ASN A 143 10.71 -7.55 -14.77
C ASN A 143 10.03 -8.30 -13.59
N ARG A 144 10.80 -9.07 -12.82
CA ARG A 144 10.36 -9.73 -11.59
C ARG A 144 11.08 -9.14 -10.39
N TRP A 145 10.30 -8.80 -9.35
CA TRP A 145 10.86 -8.30 -8.11
C TRP A 145 11.43 -9.42 -7.25
N PHE A 146 10.54 -10.32 -6.77
CA PHE A 146 10.93 -11.40 -5.87
C PHE A 146 11.85 -12.42 -6.56
N ASP A 147 12.90 -12.82 -5.84
CA ASP A 147 13.96 -13.73 -6.26
C ASP A 147 14.78 -13.24 -7.48
N ASN A 148 14.59 -11.99 -7.90
CA ASN A 148 15.27 -11.40 -9.05
C ASN A 148 15.87 -10.02 -8.70
N VAL A 149 15.19 -8.92 -9.02
CA VAL A 149 15.73 -7.56 -8.85
C VAL A 149 15.95 -7.21 -7.39
N GLU A 150 15.17 -7.76 -6.46
CA GLU A 150 15.39 -7.57 -5.02
C GLU A 150 16.78 -8.03 -4.57
N ILE A 151 17.35 -9.08 -5.20
CA ILE A 151 18.69 -9.60 -4.88
C ILE A 151 19.74 -8.52 -5.19
N ILE A 152 19.61 -7.86 -6.35
CA ILE A 152 20.50 -6.77 -6.72
C ILE A 152 20.29 -5.56 -5.81
N ALA A 153 19.03 -5.21 -5.53
CA ALA A 153 18.70 -4.12 -4.62
C ALA A 153 19.31 -4.35 -3.23
N ALA A 154 19.15 -5.56 -2.67
CA ALA A 154 19.72 -5.90 -1.37
C ALA A 154 21.25 -5.75 -1.35
N ARG A 155 21.93 -6.17 -2.41
CA ARG A 155 23.41 -6.05 -2.54
C ARG A 155 23.88 -4.60 -2.64
N ARG A 156 23.08 -3.71 -3.27
CA ARG A 156 23.48 -2.33 -3.59
C ARG A 156 23.06 -1.29 -2.55
N ILE A 157 21.93 -1.46 -1.90
CA ILE A 157 21.37 -0.49 -0.94
C ILE A 157 20.97 -1.12 0.40
N GLY A 158 21.31 -2.39 0.63
CA GLY A 158 20.96 -3.11 1.85
C GLY A 158 19.53 -3.64 1.86
N SER A 159 19.13 -4.17 2.99
CA SER A 159 17.85 -4.88 3.14
C SER A 159 16.63 -3.96 3.36
N GLU A 160 16.83 -2.67 3.58
CA GLU A 160 15.72 -1.76 3.98
C GLU A 160 14.59 -1.74 2.94
N THR A 161 14.91 -1.46 1.67
CA THR A 161 13.92 -1.42 0.58
C THR A 161 13.30 -2.79 0.31
N VAL A 162 14.08 -3.86 0.36
CA VAL A 162 13.58 -5.22 0.18
C VAL A 162 12.60 -5.59 1.30
N THR A 163 12.97 -5.31 2.54
CA THR A 163 12.10 -5.51 3.71
C THR A 163 10.83 -4.65 3.62
N TYR A 164 10.94 -3.41 3.15
CA TYR A 164 9.81 -2.52 2.93
C TYR A 164 8.79 -3.15 1.96
N VAL A 165 9.23 -3.56 0.77
CA VAL A 165 8.36 -4.17 -0.24
C VAL A 165 7.73 -5.47 0.28
N SER A 166 8.52 -6.33 0.92
CA SER A 166 8.03 -7.59 1.51
C SER A 166 6.99 -7.36 2.59
N ASN A 167 7.17 -6.35 3.45
CA ASN A 167 6.21 -6.00 4.48
C ASN A 167 4.90 -5.49 3.88
N VAL A 168 4.96 -4.56 2.90
CA VAL A 168 3.75 -4.06 2.24
C VAL A 168 2.97 -5.19 1.58
N PHE A 169 3.66 -6.08 0.86
CA PHE A 169 3.03 -7.25 0.23
C PHE A 169 2.39 -8.19 1.26
N LYS A 170 3.06 -8.45 2.37
CA LYS A 170 2.52 -9.24 3.48
C LYS A 170 1.25 -8.62 4.08
N TYR A 171 1.22 -7.30 4.29
CA TYR A 171 0.01 -6.61 4.77
C TYR A 171 -1.12 -6.68 3.75
N TYR A 172 -0.82 -6.49 2.47
CA TYR A 172 -1.79 -6.63 1.39
C TYR A 172 -2.46 -8.00 1.38
N VAL A 173 -1.67 -9.08 1.40
CA VAL A 173 -2.20 -10.46 1.46
C VAL A 173 -3.02 -10.68 2.74
N GLY A 174 -2.55 -10.16 3.89
CA GLY A 174 -3.28 -10.25 5.15
C GLY A 174 -4.63 -9.55 5.11
N TYR A 175 -4.72 -8.38 4.46
CA TYR A 175 -5.98 -7.65 4.27
C TYR A 175 -6.95 -8.39 3.34
N GLN A 176 -6.46 -8.92 2.20
CA GLN A 176 -7.27 -9.73 1.29
C GLN A 176 -7.89 -10.93 2.01
N MET A 177 -7.07 -11.72 2.70
CA MET A 177 -7.54 -12.89 3.47
C MET A 177 -8.57 -12.52 4.55
N THR A 178 -8.45 -11.35 5.17
CA THR A 178 -9.38 -10.88 6.21
C THR A 178 -10.74 -10.53 5.61
N ILE A 179 -10.75 -9.86 4.46
CA ILE A 179 -11.98 -9.49 3.75
C ILE A 179 -12.69 -10.74 3.21
N GLU A 180 -11.95 -11.65 2.56
CA GLU A 180 -12.50 -12.90 2.04
C GLU A 180 -13.17 -13.74 3.14
N ARG A 181 -12.52 -13.86 4.31
CA ARG A 181 -13.09 -14.56 5.46
C ARG A 181 -14.34 -13.86 6.01
N GLY A 182 -14.36 -12.53 5.98
CA GLY A 182 -15.51 -11.73 6.37
C GLY A 182 -16.72 -12.00 5.47
N VAL A 183 -16.52 -11.92 4.16
CA VAL A 183 -17.55 -12.20 3.15
C VAL A 183 -18.10 -13.62 3.29
N MET A 184 -17.22 -14.64 3.33
CA MET A 184 -17.65 -16.04 3.49
C MET A 184 -18.44 -16.29 4.80
N ARG A 185 -18.10 -15.56 5.87
CA ARG A 185 -18.85 -15.65 7.12
C ARG A 185 -20.25 -15.06 7.02
N GLU A 186 -20.37 -13.91 6.37
CA GLU A 186 -21.65 -13.24 6.14
C GLU A 186 -22.57 -14.09 5.23
N GLU A 187 -22.03 -14.64 4.15
CA GLU A 187 -22.75 -15.53 3.24
C GLU A 187 -23.29 -16.78 3.96
N ARG A 188 -22.46 -17.42 4.78
CA ARG A 188 -22.87 -18.58 5.58
C ARG A 188 -23.98 -18.23 6.56
N TYR A 189 -23.86 -17.12 7.25
CA TYR A 189 -24.85 -16.65 8.21
C TYR A 189 -26.20 -16.32 7.53
N ALA A 190 -26.13 -15.72 6.33
CA ALA A 190 -27.31 -15.45 5.52
C ALA A 190 -28.01 -16.76 5.06
N ALA A 191 -27.25 -17.78 4.66
CA ALA A 191 -27.78 -19.09 4.29
C ALA A 191 -28.45 -19.80 5.48
N GLU A 192 -27.83 -19.81 6.65
CA GLU A 192 -28.38 -20.37 7.89
C GLU A 192 -29.71 -19.70 8.29
N LEU A 193 -29.83 -18.38 8.14
CA LEU A 193 -31.06 -17.64 8.40
C LEU A 193 -32.18 -17.99 7.39
N GLN A 194 -31.84 -18.23 6.14
CA GLN A 194 -32.78 -18.62 5.10
C GLN A 194 -33.33 -20.01 5.37
N GLU A 195 -32.50 -21.00 5.71
CA GLU A 195 -32.92 -22.34 6.08
C GLU A 195 -33.88 -22.33 7.28
N CYS A 196 -33.62 -21.53 8.32
CA CYS A 196 -34.52 -21.39 9.48
C CYS A 196 -35.84 -20.66 9.17
N ALA A 197 -35.93 -19.90 8.07
CA ALA A 197 -37.15 -19.20 7.68
C ALA A 197 -38.07 -20.07 6.81
N ASP A 198 -37.52 -21.09 6.19
CA ASP A 198 -38.22 -22.03 5.31
C ASP A 198 -38.76 -23.28 6.06
N GLU A 199 -38.43 -23.43 7.37
CA GLU A 199 -39.01 -24.41 8.31
C GLU A 199 -40.22 -23.84 9.06
#